data_d8d3e93bd75fd2a0ae3b6391077687a1
#
_entry.id   d8d3e93bd75fd2a0ae3b6391077687a1
#
_cell.length_a   1.000
_cell.length_b   1.000
_cell.length_c   1.000
_cell.angle_alpha   90.00
_cell.angle_beta   90.00
_cell.angle_gamma   90.00
#
_symmetry.space_group_name_H-M   'P 1'
#
loop_
_entity.id
_entity.type
_entity.pdbx_description
1 polymer ?
#
loop_
_entity_poly.entity_id
_entity_poly.type
_entity_poly.pdbx_seq_one_letter_code
_entity_poly.pdbx_strand_id
1 'polypeptide(L)'
;MDSSQIETNAPLSIEITEISSPSITLSPTSTLIPPISKDGIRKSLKASTIDGIFAAIFSIGTGGVLLGNFLVELDASPMVFGMVSSIPMLVNLFQPMGAYLSERSTSRFQYSLRTHGIGRLLWLILVIGIFSFGAGALNSQQLVALSLVILVSSHLLGGLGTASWFSWIAMLVPRRLRGRYFGLRNSLANLTELIGLPIAGLVVSHWYGGTIQGYGVILLLGIIFGIVSLGCQYFQVDINPQLQNTYYANSSQTSNIQSNSARKEPGEISEAISLPQIPATQNQIDSSIWKNSNFLVFLLYFGSWTFAVNLSAPFFNLYLLDTLNLDVSWVTFYNSLRAGAHMVMLIVWGRLADKIGNRPILISTGILIAIIPWLWLKMGSSPLDLWLWLPLLHIFIGANWGGVDLCNKNLQIEIAPVKNQSIYFAIAAAIAGVSGALGATIGGFIAQFAGSFGIAEVFIVSGILRLASLVPLIVKKDLGT
;
A
#
# COMPACT_ATOMS: atom_id res chain seq x y z
N MET A 1 31.63 -81.48 -45.98
CA MET A 1 32.31 -82.05 -44.81
C MET A 1 31.57 -81.40 -43.64
N ASP A 2 30.69 -82.05 -43.22
CA ASP A 2 30.45 -82.99 -42.07
C ASP A 2 29.96 -82.21 -40.89
N SER A 3 28.72 -82.32 -40.62
CA SER A 3 28.04 -83.21 -39.62
C SER A 3 28.42 -82.83 -38.19
N SER A 4 27.57 -82.70 -37.26
CA SER A 4 26.54 -83.65 -36.83
C SER A 4 25.62 -83.01 -35.77
N GLN A 5 24.37 -83.28 -35.91
CA GLN A 5 23.36 -83.51 -34.90
C GLN A 5 23.80 -83.89 -33.46
N ILE A 6 23.06 -83.42 -32.49
CA ILE A 6 22.52 -84.25 -31.40
C ILE A 6 21.36 -83.54 -30.72
N GLU A 7 20.27 -84.09 -30.82
CA GLU A 7 19.01 -84.31 -30.12
C GLU A 7 18.93 -83.89 -28.64
N THR A 8 17.72 -83.36 -28.37
CA THR A 8 16.75 -83.77 -27.33
C THR A 8 17.04 -83.46 -25.86
N ASN A 9 16.23 -82.63 -25.29
CA ASN A 9 15.17 -83.08 -24.36
C ASN A 9 14.37 -81.92 -23.81
N ALA A 10 13.11 -81.95 -24.04
CA ALA A 10 12.15 -81.17 -23.25
C ALA A 10 12.05 -81.83 -21.86
N PRO A 11 11.84 -81.01 -20.83
CA PRO A 11 10.73 -81.31 -19.99
C PRO A 11 10.03 -80.10 -19.37
N LEU A 12 8.78 -80.35 -19.09
CA LEU A 12 7.92 -79.88 -18.04
C LEU A 12 7.50 -78.36 -18.11
N SER A 13 6.36 -78.18 -18.73
CA SER A 13 5.40 -77.17 -18.45
C SER A 13 5.06 -77.09 -16.96
N ILE A 14 5.46 -76.00 -16.31
CA ILE A 14 4.86 -75.55 -15.04
C ILE A 14 3.89 -74.49 -15.40
N GLU A 15 2.60 -74.79 -15.34
CA GLU A 15 1.48 -73.88 -15.34
C GLU A 15 1.62 -72.95 -14.14
N ILE A 16 2.10 -71.70 -14.37
CA ILE A 16 2.03 -70.66 -13.38
C ILE A 16 0.68 -69.98 -13.60
N THR A 17 -0.25 -70.29 -12.72
CA THR A 17 -1.53 -69.60 -12.60
C THR A 17 -1.26 -68.13 -12.36
N GLU A 18 -1.53 -67.26 -13.37
CA GLU A 18 -1.52 -65.82 -13.22
C GLU A 18 -2.60 -65.45 -12.20
N ILE A 19 -2.19 -65.10 -10.99
CA ILE A 19 -3.01 -64.35 -10.06
C ILE A 19 -3.11 -62.95 -10.62
N SER A 20 -4.22 -62.65 -11.31
CA SER A 20 -4.60 -61.32 -11.74
C SER A 20 -4.79 -60.45 -10.49
N SER A 21 -3.76 -59.68 -10.15
CA SER A 21 -3.89 -58.56 -9.23
C SER A 21 -4.89 -57.58 -9.80
N PRO A 22 -5.90 -57.11 -9.04
CA PRO A 22 -6.79 -56.09 -9.52
C PRO A 22 -5.97 -54.81 -9.76
N SER A 23 -5.81 -54.41 -11.00
CA SER A 23 -5.29 -53.11 -11.37
C SER A 23 -6.24 -52.08 -10.80
N ILE A 24 -5.90 -51.50 -9.64
CA ILE A 24 -6.52 -50.30 -9.13
C ILE A 24 -6.15 -49.19 -10.12
N THR A 25 -6.99 -48.98 -11.12
CA THR A 25 -7.00 -47.77 -11.91
C THR A 25 -7.34 -46.64 -10.97
N LEU A 26 -6.32 -46.06 -10.33
CA LEU A 26 -6.40 -44.72 -9.75
C LEU A 26 -6.69 -43.79 -10.91
N SER A 27 -7.98 -43.52 -11.14
CA SER A 27 -8.38 -42.37 -11.94
C SER A 27 -7.72 -41.16 -11.33
N PRO A 28 -6.85 -40.45 -12.06
CA PRO A 28 -6.37 -39.16 -11.58
C PRO A 28 -7.51 -38.15 -11.73
N THR A 29 -8.41 -38.14 -10.78
CA THR A 29 -9.29 -36.98 -10.62
C THR A 29 -8.44 -35.85 -9.98
N SER A 30 -7.36 -35.49 -10.70
CA SER A 30 -6.75 -34.20 -10.50
C SER A 30 -7.74 -33.21 -11.06
N THR A 31 -8.53 -32.61 -10.19
CA THR A 31 -9.20 -31.35 -10.47
C THR A 31 -8.10 -30.32 -10.75
N LEU A 32 -7.57 -30.39 -11.97
CA LEU A 32 -6.62 -29.40 -12.50
C LEU A 32 -7.37 -28.08 -12.49
N ILE A 33 -6.88 -27.15 -11.67
CA ILE A 33 -7.28 -25.76 -11.81
C ILE A 33 -6.96 -25.41 -13.26
N PRO A 34 -7.95 -25.11 -14.12
CA PRO A 34 -7.69 -24.87 -15.54
C PRO A 34 -6.69 -23.72 -15.66
N PRO A 35 -5.63 -23.87 -16.48
CA PRO A 35 -4.63 -22.81 -16.64
C PRO A 35 -5.32 -21.56 -17.15
N ILE A 36 -5.15 -20.45 -16.43
CA ILE A 36 -5.72 -19.16 -16.83
C ILE A 36 -5.17 -18.80 -18.22
N SER A 37 -6.06 -18.56 -19.18
CA SER A 37 -5.66 -18.24 -20.54
C SER A 37 -4.83 -16.95 -20.58
N LYS A 38 -3.87 -16.85 -21.52
CA LYS A 38 -3.04 -15.63 -21.71
C LYS A 38 -3.90 -14.39 -21.96
N ASP A 39 -5.02 -14.56 -22.68
CA ASP A 39 -5.96 -13.47 -22.95
C ASP A 39 -6.78 -13.09 -21.71
N GLY A 40 -7.15 -14.04 -20.86
CA GLY A 40 -7.75 -13.79 -19.57
C GLY A 40 -6.83 -12.95 -18.66
N ILE A 41 -5.55 -13.28 -18.59
CA ILE A 41 -4.55 -12.49 -17.86
C ILE A 41 -4.45 -11.07 -18.43
N ARG A 42 -4.30 -10.91 -19.76
CA ARG A 42 -4.21 -9.59 -20.39
C ARG A 42 -5.45 -8.71 -20.12
N LYS A 43 -6.65 -9.28 -20.24
CA LYS A 43 -7.90 -8.59 -19.93
C LYS A 43 -7.95 -8.17 -18.45
N SER A 44 -7.59 -9.06 -17.54
CA SER A 44 -7.53 -8.79 -16.10
C SER A 44 -6.56 -7.64 -15.77
N LEU A 45 -5.37 -7.63 -16.37
CA LEU A 45 -4.38 -6.59 -16.13
C LEU A 45 -4.82 -5.22 -16.68
N LYS A 46 -5.45 -5.17 -17.84
CA LYS A 46 -6.05 -3.94 -18.38
C LYS A 46 -7.17 -3.44 -17.48
N ALA A 47 -8.09 -4.32 -17.07
CA ALA A 47 -9.18 -3.98 -16.17
C ALA A 47 -8.68 -3.45 -14.83
N SER A 48 -7.65 -4.08 -14.24
CA SER A 48 -7.03 -3.62 -12.99
C SER A 48 -6.29 -2.29 -13.15
N THR A 49 -5.76 -1.97 -14.32
CA THR A 49 -5.15 -0.65 -14.57
C THR A 49 -6.22 0.44 -14.63
N ILE A 50 -7.32 0.19 -15.32
CA ILE A 50 -8.46 1.11 -15.39
C ILE A 50 -9.13 1.27 -14.01
N ASP A 51 -9.29 0.18 -13.28
CA ASP A 51 -9.71 0.19 -11.87
C ASP A 51 -8.86 1.14 -11.03
N GLY A 52 -7.52 1.11 -11.21
CA GLY A 52 -6.59 1.99 -10.51
C GLY A 52 -6.81 3.48 -10.79
N ILE A 53 -7.13 3.85 -12.04
CA ILE A 53 -7.43 5.23 -12.45
C ILE A 53 -8.71 5.72 -11.76
N PHE A 54 -9.79 4.94 -11.84
CA PHE A 54 -11.07 5.31 -11.22
C PHE A 54 -11.00 5.29 -9.69
N ALA A 55 -10.23 4.39 -9.09
CA ALA A 55 -9.97 4.37 -7.66
C ALA A 55 -9.19 5.63 -7.20
N ALA A 56 -8.27 6.15 -8.02
CA ALA A 56 -7.57 7.40 -7.74
C ALA A 56 -8.52 8.61 -7.73
N ILE A 57 -9.49 8.66 -8.65
CA ILE A 57 -10.52 9.72 -8.65
C ILE A 57 -11.36 9.66 -7.35
N PHE A 58 -11.75 8.47 -6.92
CA PHE A 58 -12.44 8.29 -5.62
C PHE A 58 -11.57 8.77 -4.45
N SER A 59 -10.28 8.46 -4.46
CA SER A 59 -9.32 8.86 -3.42
C SER A 59 -9.20 10.39 -3.28
N ILE A 60 -9.27 11.14 -4.40
CA ILE A 60 -9.24 12.62 -4.40
C ILE A 60 -10.38 13.19 -3.56
N GLY A 61 -11.60 12.65 -3.68
CA GLY A 61 -12.78 13.14 -2.96
C GLY A 61 -12.83 12.72 -1.49
N THR A 62 -12.20 11.59 -1.12
CA THR A 62 -12.36 10.98 0.20
C THR A 62 -11.22 11.22 1.18
N GLY A 63 -10.25 12.05 0.81
CA GLY A 63 -9.09 12.31 1.67
C GLY A 63 -8.30 13.56 1.28
N GLY A 64 -7.11 13.67 1.85
CA GLY A 64 -6.14 14.71 1.50
C GLY A 64 -6.65 16.14 1.69
N VAL A 65 -6.33 17.00 0.73
CA VAL A 65 -6.57 18.44 0.79
C VAL A 65 -8.06 18.78 0.77
N LEU A 66 -8.87 18.07 -0.05
CA LEU A 66 -10.29 18.40 -0.20
C LEU A 66 -11.10 18.10 1.05
N LEU A 67 -10.88 16.93 1.66
CA LEU A 67 -11.47 16.61 2.96
C LEU A 67 -10.97 17.59 4.03
N GLY A 68 -9.68 17.96 3.98
CA GLY A 68 -9.12 18.98 4.86
C GLY A 68 -9.82 20.32 4.72
N ASN A 69 -10.00 20.82 3.49
CA ASN A 69 -10.73 22.07 3.25
C ASN A 69 -12.18 22.01 3.75
N PHE A 70 -12.87 20.90 3.49
CA PHE A 70 -14.24 20.69 3.97
C PHE A 70 -14.33 20.75 5.51
N LEU A 71 -13.34 20.18 6.22
CA LEU A 71 -13.28 20.25 7.68
C LEU A 71 -12.94 21.65 8.20
N VAL A 72 -12.09 22.41 7.49
CA VAL A 72 -11.83 23.85 7.80
C VAL A 72 -13.10 24.67 7.67
N GLU A 73 -13.85 24.50 6.61
CA GLU A 73 -15.14 25.20 6.40
C GLU A 73 -16.20 24.87 7.45
N LEU A 74 -16.02 23.77 8.18
CA LEU A 74 -16.88 23.36 9.30
C LEU A 74 -16.32 23.78 10.67
N ASP A 75 -15.27 24.59 10.73
CA ASP A 75 -14.57 24.99 11.97
C ASP A 75 -14.08 23.80 12.80
N ALA A 76 -13.60 22.73 12.12
CA ALA A 76 -13.10 21.56 12.80
C ALA A 76 -11.79 21.86 13.56
N SER A 77 -11.71 21.38 14.79
CA SER A 77 -10.52 21.61 15.63
C SER A 77 -9.26 20.94 15.08
N PRO A 78 -8.04 21.45 15.37
CA PRO A 78 -6.77 20.83 14.97
C PRO A 78 -6.64 19.35 15.37
N MET A 79 -7.25 18.95 16.47
CA MET A 79 -7.29 17.55 16.90
C MET A 79 -7.96 16.63 15.86
N VAL A 80 -9.03 17.11 15.20
CA VAL A 80 -9.73 16.36 14.13
C VAL A 80 -8.79 16.07 12.97
N PHE A 81 -7.93 17.02 12.58
CA PHE A 81 -6.93 16.81 11.51
C PHE A 81 -5.89 15.76 11.89
N GLY A 82 -5.46 15.74 13.14
CA GLY A 82 -4.64 14.67 13.69
C GLY A 82 -5.31 13.29 13.61
N MET A 83 -6.60 13.20 13.98
CA MET A 83 -7.38 11.97 13.89
C MET A 83 -7.55 11.51 12.43
N VAL A 84 -7.92 12.41 11.52
CA VAL A 84 -8.09 12.11 10.09
C VAL A 84 -6.82 11.48 9.50
N SER A 85 -5.66 12.00 9.87
CA SER A 85 -4.37 11.48 9.39
C SER A 85 -3.95 10.18 10.09
N SER A 86 -4.34 9.97 11.35
CA SER A 86 -4.00 8.77 12.13
C SER A 86 -4.79 7.54 11.69
N ILE A 87 -6.07 7.72 11.33
CA ILE A 87 -7.01 6.63 11.02
C ILE A 87 -6.48 5.69 9.93
N PRO A 88 -6.05 6.16 8.74
CA PRO A 88 -5.54 5.28 7.69
C PRO A 88 -4.29 4.49 8.13
N MET A 89 -3.46 5.08 9.00
CA MET A 89 -2.25 4.43 9.51
C MET A 89 -2.57 3.30 10.47
N LEU A 90 -3.52 3.52 11.40
CA LEU A 90 -3.97 2.50 12.35
C LEU A 90 -4.70 1.35 11.66
N VAL A 91 -5.48 1.66 10.63
CA VAL A 91 -6.22 0.64 9.88
C VAL A 91 -5.28 -0.38 9.19
N ASN A 92 -4.07 0.01 8.82
CA ASN A 92 -3.09 -0.91 8.25
C ASN A 92 -2.74 -2.07 9.20
N LEU A 93 -2.92 -1.91 10.51
CA LEU A 93 -2.75 -2.99 11.49
C LEU A 93 -3.79 -4.10 11.34
N PHE A 94 -4.95 -3.83 10.73
CA PHE A 94 -6.00 -4.81 10.49
C PHE A 94 -5.86 -5.56 9.16
N GLN A 95 -4.88 -5.21 8.32
CA GLN A 95 -4.64 -5.91 7.05
C GLN A 95 -4.36 -7.43 7.22
N PRO A 96 -3.61 -7.92 8.24
CA PRO A 96 -3.44 -9.35 8.47
C PRO A 96 -4.76 -10.08 8.74
N MET A 97 -5.69 -9.44 9.48
CA MET A 97 -7.03 -9.98 9.71
C MET A 97 -7.83 -10.05 8.40
N GLY A 98 -7.73 -9.03 7.56
CA GLY A 98 -8.35 -9.02 6.22
C GLY A 98 -7.81 -10.14 5.34
N ALA A 99 -6.51 -10.39 5.35
CA ALA A 99 -5.88 -11.50 4.65
C ALA A 99 -6.43 -12.85 5.14
N TYR A 100 -6.48 -13.07 6.44
CA TYR A 100 -7.02 -14.28 7.05
C TYR A 100 -8.50 -14.54 6.66
N LEU A 101 -9.34 -13.52 6.72
CA LEU A 101 -10.75 -13.62 6.31
C LEU A 101 -10.89 -13.91 4.81
N SER A 102 -10.04 -13.29 3.98
CA SER A 102 -10.00 -13.50 2.54
C SER A 102 -9.64 -14.94 2.17
N GLU A 103 -8.68 -15.57 2.87
CA GLU A 103 -8.29 -16.97 2.61
C GLU A 103 -9.42 -17.98 2.92
N ARG A 104 -10.38 -17.59 3.76
CA ARG A 104 -11.58 -18.37 4.07
C ARG A 104 -12.74 -18.14 3.10
N SER A 105 -12.63 -17.17 2.22
CA SER A 105 -13.65 -16.88 1.21
C SER A 105 -13.55 -17.85 0.02
N THR A 106 -14.64 -18.01 -0.71
CA THR A 106 -14.69 -18.82 -1.93
C THR A 106 -14.32 -18.02 -3.19
N SER A 107 -14.28 -16.68 -3.10
CA SER A 107 -14.06 -15.77 -4.22
C SER A 107 -13.34 -14.51 -3.75
N ARG A 108 -12.17 -14.22 -4.31
CA ARG A 108 -11.43 -12.98 -4.01
C ARG A 108 -12.14 -11.76 -4.56
N PHE A 109 -12.80 -11.91 -5.70
CA PHE A 109 -13.62 -10.85 -6.28
C PHE A 109 -14.78 -10.47 -5.35
N GLN A 110 -15.59 -11.44 -4.89
CA GLN A 110 -16.72 -11.16 -3.99
C GLN A 110 -16.28 -10.56 -2.67
N TYR A 111 -15.17 -11.04 -2.11
CA TYR A 111 -14.59 -10.47 -0.88
C TYR A 111 -14.18 -9.00 -1.09
N SER A 112 -13.45 -8.71 -2.17
CA SER A 112 -13.05 -7.34 -2.54
C SER A 112 -14.26 -6.45 -2.78
N LEU A 113 -15.26 -6.94 -3.53
CA LEU A 113 -16.48 -6.20 -3.84
C LEU A 113 -17.27 -5.84 -2.57
N ARG A 114 -17.39 -6.76 -1.60
CA ARG A 114 -18.10 -6.49 -0.33
C ARG A 114 -17.34 -5.49 0.54
N THR A 115 -16.05 -5.67 0.73
CA THR A 115 -15.25 -4.81 1.61
C THR A 115 -15.09 -3.41 1.02
N HIS A 116 -14.58 -3.27 -0.19
CA HIS A 116 -14.43 -1.95 -0.82
C HIS A 116 -15.75 -1.35 -1.25
N GLY A 117 -16.74 -2.17 -1.66
CA GLY A 117 -18.04 -1.69 -2.10
C GLY A 117 -18.80 -1.02 -0.96
N ILE A 118 -18.95 -1.70 0.17
CA ILE A 118 -19.61 -1.11 1.35
C ILE A 118 -18.82 0.11 1.82
N GLY A 119 -17.48 0.02 1.89
CA GLY A 119 -16.63 1.14 2.29
C GLY A 119 -16.82 2.39 1.42
N ARG A 120 -17.01 2.23 0.10
CA ARG A 120 -17.27 3.36 -0.81
C ARG A 120 -18.69 3.90 -0.70
N LEU A 121 -19.67 3.02 -0.52
CA LEU A 121 -21.08 3.42 -0.37
C LEU A 121 -21.34 4.19 0.93
N LEU A 122 -20.57 3.95 2.00
CA LEU A 122 -20.69 4.71 3.24
C LEU A 122 -20.50 6.22 3.04
N TRP A 123 -19.70 6.63 2.06
CA TRP A 123 -19.50 8.05 1.74
C TRP A 123 -20.76 8.74 1.18
N LEU A 124 -21.75 7.96 0.65
CA LEU A 124 -23.06 8.52 0.29
C LEU A 124 -23.79 9.11 1.49
N ILE A 125 -23.59 8.54 2.67
CA ILE A 125 -24.18 9.06 3.91
C ILE A 125 -23.63 10.46 4.20
N LEU A 126 -22.33 10.70 3.93
CA LEU A 126 -21.75 12.05 4.06
C LEU A 126 -22.32 13.01 3.02
N VAL A 127 -22.52 12.58 1.77
CA VAL A 127 -23.17 13.40 0.73
C VAL A 127 -24.56 13.82 1.20
N ILE A 128 -25.37 12.87 1.72
CA ILE A 128 -26.69 13.17 2.28
C ILE A 128 -26.57 14.13 3.47
N GLY A 129 -25.56 13.94 4.34
CA GLY A 129 -25.26 14.83 5.46
C GLY A 129 -24.97 16.27 5.03
N ILE A 130 -24.18 16.46 3.95
CA ILE A 130 -23.86 17.77 3.39
C ILE A 130 -25.11 18.49 2.87
N PHE A 131 -26.00 17.78 2.17
CA PHE A 131 -27.26 18.38 1.72
C PHE A 131 -28.20 18.68 2.89
N SER A 132 -28.24 17.83 3.91
CA SER A 132 -29.02 18.06 5.14
C SER A 132 -28.49 19.26 5.95
N PHE A 133 -27.18 19.48 5.96
CA PHE A 133 -26.55 20.65 6.54
C PHE A 133 -26.97 21.94 5.79
N GLY A 134 -26.96 21.92 4.46
CA GLY A 134 -27.44 23.02 3.62
C GLY A 134 -28.93 23.34 3.85
N ALA A 135 -29.74 22.34 4.25
CA ALA A 135 -31.14 22.52 4.62
C ALA A 135 -31.36 22.90 6.10
N GLY A 136 -30.29 23.08 6.90
CA GLY A 136 -30.34 23.46 8.30
C GLY A 136 -30.72 22.29 9.26
N ALA A 137 -30.76 21.04 8.79
CA ALA A 137 -31.09 19.88 9.59
C ALA A 137 -29.94 19.34 10.47
N LEU A 138 -28.70 19.66 10.11
CA LEU A 138 -27.49 19.29 10.84
C LEU A 138 -26.67 20.52 11.19
N ASN A 139 -25.90 20.47 12.29
CA ASN A 139 -24.91 21.50 12.61
C ASN A 139 -23.48 21.04 12.20
N SER A 140 -22.50 21.99 12.18
CA SER A 140 -21.12 21.71 11.80
C SER A 140 -20.50 20.59 12.61
N GLN A 141 -20.69 20.56 13.93
CA GLN A 141 -20.10 19.52 14.79
C GLN A 141 -20.66 18.13 14.51
N GLN A 142 -21.96 18.01 14.22
CA GLN A 142 -22.57 16.73 13.82
C GLN A 142 -22.03 16.26 12.48
N LEU A 143 -21.82 17.17 11.53
CA LEU A 143 -21.27 16.83 10.23
C LEU A 143 -19.78 16.44 10.30
N VAL A 144 -18.99 17.08 11.15
CA VAL A 144 -17.61 16.68 11.46
C VAL A 144 -17.58 15.27 12.10
N ALA A 145 -18.42 15.02 13.11
CA ALA A 145 -18.51 13.71 13.76
C ALA A 145 -18.93 12.61 12.76
N LEU A 146 -19.91 12.90 11.89
CA LEU A 146 -20.35 11.99 10.84
C LEU A 146 -19.20 11.67 9.86
N SER A 147 -18.43 12.69 9.49
CA SER A 147 -17.24 12.52 8.61
C SER A 147 -16.20 11.60 9.21
N LEU A 148 -15.90 11.74 10.51
CA LEU A 148 -14.95 10.87 11.22
C LEU A 148 -15.45 9.42 11.30
N VAL A 149 -16.72 9.21 11.63
CA VAL A 149 -17.32 7.84 11.68
C VAL A 149 -17.26 7.16 10.32
N ILE A 150 -17.60 7.88 9.25
CA ILE A 150 -17.54 7.35 7.88
C ILE A 150 -16.09 7.08 7.49
N LEU A 151 -15.16 7.97 7.79
CA LEU A 151 -13.74 7.80 7.52
C LEU A 151 -13.20 6.53 8.18
N VAL A 152 -13.43 6.35 9.49
CA VAL A 152 -13.00 5.13 10.22
C VAL A 152 -13.59 3.88 9.58
N SER A 153 -14.92 3.86 9.37
CA SER A 153 -15.63 2.68 8.87
C SER A 153 -15.19 2.33 7.44
N SER A 154 -15.07 3.33 6.57
CA SER A 154 -14.64 3.15 5.18
C SER A 154 -13.19 2.66 5.08
N HIS A 155 -12.27 3.27 5.85
CA HIS A 155 -10.88 2.84 5.88
C HIS A 155 -10.70 1.44 6.47
N LEU A 156 -11.45 1.10 7.53
CA LEU A 156 -11.42 -0.24 8.13
C LEU A 156 -11.84 -1.31 7.11
N LEU A 157 -12.96 -1.09 6.42
CA LEU A 157 -13.41 -2.00 5.36
C LEU A 157 -12.42 -2.07 4.20
N GLY A 158 -11.88 -0.92 3.76
CA GLY A 158 -10.85 -0.86 2.73
C GLY A 158 -9.57 -1.60 3.13
N GLY A 159 -9.11 -1.43 4.37
CA GLY A 159 -7.93 -2.12 4.91
C GLY A 159 -8.10 -3.64 4.93
N LEU A 160 -9.27 -4.14 5.34
CA LEU A 160 -9.60 -5.57 5.28
C LEU A 160 -9.56 -6.10 3.84
N GLY A 161 -9.97 -5.30 2.84
CA GLY A 161 -9.98 -5.69 1.43
C GLY A 161 -8.61 -5.62 0.75
N THR A 162 -7.75 -4.72 1.19
CA THR A 162 -6.48 -4.39 0.51
C THR A 162 -5.53 -5.58 0.38
N ALA A 163 -5.32 -6.35 1.44
CA ALA A 163 -4.44 -7.52 1.42
C ALA A 163 -4.94 -8.61 0.46
N SER A 164 -6.26 -8.83 0.42
CA SER A 164 -6.91 -9.75 -0.52
C SER A 164 -6.71 -9.30 -1.96
N TRP A 165 -6.96 -8.05 -2.25
CA TRP A 165 -6.80 -7.47 -3.57
C TRP A 165 -5.35 -7.58 -4.08
N PHE A 166 -4.37 -7.21 -3.25
CA PHE A 166 -2.95 -7.34 -3.62
C PHE A 166 -2.56 -8.79 -3.92
N SER A 167 -2.99 -9.75 -3.09
CA SER A 167 -2.67 -11.15 -3.34
C SER A 167 -3.36 -11.69 -4.59
N TRP A 168 -4.59 -11.26 -4.88
CA TRP A 168 -5.31 -11.59 -6.10
C TRP A 168 -4.57 -11.12 -7.35
N ILE A 169 -4.22 -9.83 -7.42
CA ILE A 169 -3.49 -9.28 -8.56
C ILE A 169 -2.08 -9.87 -8.68
N ALA A 170 -1.38 -10.11 -7.57
CA ALA A 170 -0.05 -10.71 -7.57
C ALA A 170 -0.03 -12.11 -8.19
N MET A 171 -1.13 -12.86 -8.13
CA MET A 171 -1.27 -14.16 -8.79
C MET A 171 -1.52 -14.05 -10.29
N LEU A 172 -2.26 -13.02 -10.73
CA LEU A 172 -2.54 -12.78 -12.15
C LEU A 172 -1.32 -12.23 -12.91
N VAL A 173 -0.39 -11.56 -12.21
CA VAL A 173 0.78 -10.94 -12.83
C VAL A 173 1.97 -11.90 -12.81
N PRO A 174 2.51 -12.31 -14.00
CA PRO A 174 3.73 -13.10 -14.07
C PRO A 174 4.88 -12.41 -13.32
N ARG A 175 5.69 -13.17 -12.57
CA ARG A 175 6.76 -12.64 -11.70
C ARG A 175 7.70 -11.67 -12.43
N ARG A 176 8.12 -12.03 -13.65
CA ARG A 176 9.03 -11.20 -14.47
C ARG A 176 8.44 -9.84 -14.90
N LEU A 177 7.10 -9.70 -14.85
CA LEU A 177 6.40 -8.49 -15.29
C LEU A 177 5.81 -7.68 -14.12
N ARG A 178 5.93 -8.15 -12.87
CA ARG A 178 5.31 -7.49 -11.70
C ARG A 178 5.77 -6.05 -11.54
N GLY A 179 7.07 -5.80 -11.54
CA GLY A 179 7.61 -4.44 -11.39
C GLY A 179 7.12 -3.50 -12.50
N ARG A 180 7.18 -3.95 -13.77
CA ARG A 180 6.72 -3.16 -14.91
C ARG A 180 5.21 -2.89 -14.85
N TYR A 181 4.42 -3.88 -14.48
CA TYR A 181 2.97 -3.75 -14.40
C TYR A 181 2.55 -2.80 -13.26
N PHE A 182 3.02 -3.05 -12.02
CA PHE A 182 2.68 -2.19 -10.88
C PHE A 182 3.25 -0.78 -11.06
N GLY A 183 4.42 -0.64 -11.67
CA GLY A 183 4.99 0.65 -12.03
C GLY A 183 4.05 1.43 -12.95
N LEU A 184 3.61 0.84 -14.06
CA LEU A 184 2.68 1.48 -15.00
C LEU A 184 1.33 1.82 -14.34
N ARG A 185 0.74 0.86 -13.62
CA ARG A 185 -0.55 1.06 -12.92
C ARG A 185 -0.49 2.21 -11.92
N ASN A 186 0.53 2.21 -11.08
CA ASN A 186 0.70 3.26 -10.07
C ASN A 186 1.04 4.61 -10.69
N SER A 187 1.84 4.63 -11.77
CA SER A 187 2.11 5.89 -12.50
C SER A 187 0.86 6.50 -13.09
N LEU A 188 -0.06 5.69 -13.65
CA LEU A 188 -1.32 6.18 -14.17
C LEU A 188 -2.25 6.67 -13.06
N ALA A 189 -2.32 5.99 -11.92
CA ALA A 189 -3.07 6.44 -10.76
C ALA A 189 -2.53 7.77 -10.22
N ASN A 190 -1.20 7.88 -10.04
CA ASN A 190 -0.55 9.11 -9.59
C ASN A 190 -0.74 10.27 -10.58
N LEU A 191 -0.69 9.99 -11.89
CA LEU A 191 -0.98 11.00 -12.92
C LEU A 191 -2.43 11.48 -12.83
N THR A 192 -3.37 10.57 -12.55
CA THR A 192 -4.78 10.92 -12.33
C THR A 192 -4.94 11.84 -11.12
N GLU A 193 -4.26 11.56 -10.00
CA GLU A 193 -4.26 12.42 -8.82
C GLU A 193 -3.59 13.78 -9.11
N LEU A 194 -2.46 13.77 -9.79
CA LEU A 194 -1.71 15.00 -10.15
C LEU A 194 -2.55 15.98 -10.94
N ILE A 195 -3.37 15.50 -11.89
CA ILE A 195 -4.23 16.33 -12.73
C ILE A 195 -5.60 16.54 -12.06
N GLY A 196 -6.16 15.48 -11.49
CA GLY A 196 -7.51 15.49 -10.92
C GLY A 196 -7.63 16.34 -9.67
N LEU A 197 -6.60 16.40 -8.83
CA LEU A 197 -6.64 17.15 -7.58
C LEU A 197 -6.79 18.68 -7.82
N PRO A 198 -6.01 19.34 -8.70
CA PRO A 198 -6.22 20.75 -9.00
C PRO A 198 -7.58 21.02 -9.65
N ILE A 199 -8.03 20.16 -10.56
CA ILE A 199 -9.35 20.30 -11.19
C ILE A 199 -10.45 20.23 -10.13
N ALA A 200 -10.38 19.26 -9.23
CA ALA A 200 -11.34 19.13 -8.15
C ALA A 200 -11.29 20.33 -7.18
N GLY A 201 -10.10 20.86 -6.88
CA GLY A 201 -9.92 22.08 -6.10
C GLY A 201 -10.58 23.30 -6.74
N LEU A 202 -10.39 23.49 -8.06
CA LEU A 202 -11.05 24.55 -8.82
C LEU A 202 -12.59 24.43 -8.79
N VAL A 203 -13.10 23.20 -8.94
CA VAL A 203 -14.55 22.96 -8.87
C VAL A 203 -15.10 23.30 -7.49
N VAL A 204 -14.42 22.87 -6.41
CA VAL A 204 -14.84 23.14 -5.03
C VAL A 204 -14.81 24.63 -4.74
N SER A 205 -13.73 25.31 -5.12
CA SER A 205 -13.52 26.75 -4.89
C SER A 205 -14.56 27.64 -5.59
N HIS A 206 -14.94 27.29 -6.83
CA HIS A 206 -15.83 28.11 -7.67
C HIS A 206 -17.27 27.55 -7.74
N TRP A 207 -17.64 26.63 -6.83
CA TRP A 207 -18.98 26.07 -6.87
C TRP A 207 -20.04 27.10 -6.50
N TYR A 208 -21.10 27.16 -7.30
CA TYR A 208 -22.19 28.15 -7.14
C TYR A 208 -22.81 28.12 -5.71
N GLY A 209 -22.94 26.95 -5.10
CA GLY A 209 -23.53 26.77 -3.76
C GLY A 209 -22.52 26.85 -2.59
N GLY A 210 -21.30 27.34 -2.85
CA GLY A 210 -20.21 27.41 -1.86
C GLY A 210 -19.36 26.17 -1.78
N THR A 211 -18.24 26.25 -1.05
CA THR A 211 -17.20 25.22 -0.94
C THR A 211 -17.69 23.91 -0.35
N ILE A 212 -18.57 23.95 0.66
CA ILE A 212 -19.14 22.74 1.28
C ILE A 212 -19.98 21.96 0.29
N GLN A 213 -20.85 22.61 -0.50
CA GLN A 213 -21.65 21.94 -1.52
C GLN A 213 -20.76 21.47 -2.69
N GLY A 214 -19.78 22.27 -3.10
CA GLY A 214 -18.79 21.91 -4.10
C GLY A 214 -18.04 20.62 -3.73
N TYR A 215 -17.64 20.50 -2.47
CA TYR A 215 -17.04 19.27 -1.95
C TYR A 215 -18.04 18.08 -2.04
N GLY A 216 -19.30 18.28 -1.67
CA GLY A 216 -20.35 17.25 -1.78
C GLY A 216 -20.50 16.72 -3.21
N VAL A 217 -20.41 17.61 -4.21
CA VAL A 217 -20.48 17.20 -5.63
C VAL A 217 -19.23 16.42 -6.05
N ILE A 218 -18.04 16.88 -5.70
CA ILE A 218 -16.79 16.15 -5.99
C ILE A 218 -16.79 14.79 -5.29
N LEU A 219 -17.27 14.71 -4.04
CA LEU A 219 -17.41 13.47 -3.31
C LEU A 219 -18.38 12.52 -4.01
N LEU A 220 -19.54 12.99 -4.46
CA LEU A 220 -20.51 12.20 -5.20
C LEU A 220 -19.93 11.66 -6.52
N LEU A 221 -19.25 12.51 -7.30
CA LEU A 221 -18.54 12.09 -8.51
C LEU A 221 -17.47 11.05 -8.17
N GLY A 222 -16.69 11.26 -7.12
CA GLY A 222 -15.70 10.30 -6.63
C GLY A 222 -16.33 8.95 -6.31
N ILE A 223 -17.49 8.92 -5.64
CA ILE A 223 -18.22 7.68 -5.32
C ILE A 223 -18.67 6.97 -6.60
N ILE A 224 -19.21 7.71 -7.57
CA ILE A 224 -19.63 7.14 -8.87
C ILE A 224 -18.44 6.47 -9.55
N PHE A 225 -17.30 7.16 -9.67
CA PHE A 225 -16.08 6.58 -10.23
C PHE A 225 -15.53 5.43 -9.36
N GLY A 226 -15.69 5.52 -8.04
CA GLY A 226 -15.40 4.42 -7.13
C GLY A 226 -16.22 3.16 -7.42
N ILE A 227 -17.50 3.29 -7.72
CA ILE A 227 -18.37 2.16 -8.12
C ILE A 227 -17.96 1.63 -9.50
N VAL A 228 -17.64 2.51 -10.45
CA VAL A 228 -17.14 2.11 -11.78
C VAL A 228 -15.83 1.32 -11.65
N SER A 229 -14.93 1.74 -10.76
CA SER A 229 -13.70 1.02 -10.43
C SER A 229 -13.99 -0.42 -9.97
N LEU A 230 -14.97 -0.62 -9.08
CA LEU A 230 -15.40 -1.97 -8.68
C LEU A 230 -16.00 -2.77 -9.85
N GLY A 231 -16.74 -2.10 -10.74
CA GLY A 231 -17.24 -2.71 -11.98
C GLY A 231 -16.10 -3.22 -12.89
N CYS A 232 -14.97 -2.52 -12.94
CA CYS A 232 -13.79 -2.99 -13.67
C CYS A 232 -13.23 -4.30 -13.10
N GLN A 233 -13.36 -4.55 -11.80
CA GLN A 233 -12.91 -5.79 -11.17
C GLN A 233 -13.71 -7.02 -11.65
N TYR A 234 -14.94 -6.84 -12.11
CA TYR A 234 -15.75 -7.91 -12.70
C TYR A 234 -15.10 -8.53 -13.95
N PHE A 235 -14.31 -7.76 -14.68
CA PHE A 235 -13.57 -8.24 -15.86
C PHE A 235 -12.25 -8.92 -15.52
N GLN A 236 -11.90 -9.05 -14.25
CA GLN A 236 -10.73 -9.77 -13.80
C GLN A 236 -11.09 -11.23 -13.51
N VAL A 237 -10.18 -12.15 -13.85
CA VAL A 237 -10.39 -13.58 -13.57
C VAL A 237 -10.42 -13.78 -12.06
N ASP A 238 -11.53 -14.33 -11.55
CA ASP A 238 -11.68 -14.63 -10.13
C ASP A 238 -10.85 -15.86 -9.73
N ILE A 239 -10.36 -15.86 -8.51
CA ILE A 239 -9.54 -16.94 -7.96
C ILE A 239 -10.17 -17.40 -6.63
N ASN A 240 -10.43 -18.70 -6.53
CA ASN A 240 -10.89 -19.31 -5.28
C ASN A 240 -9.68 -19.66 -4.39
N PRO A 241 -9.46 -18.98 -3.26
CA PRO A 241 -8.33 -19.24 -2.36
C PRO A 241 -8.36 -20.66 -1.76
N GLN A 242 -9.53 -21.19 -1.48
CA GLN A 242 -9.68 -22.51 -0.84
C GLN A 242 -9.21 -23.65 -1.76
N LEU A 243 -9.61 -23.60 -3.06
CA LEU A 243 -9.14 -24.58 -4.04
C LEU A 243 -7.64 -24.50 -4.24
N GLN A 244 -7.09 -23.31 -4.22
CA GLN A 244 -5.67 -23.07 -4.34
C GLN A 244 -4.88 -23.66 -3.15
N ASN A 245 -5.33 -23.43 -1.93
CA ASN A 245 -4.72 -23.95 -0.73
C ASN A 245 -4.76 -25.49 -0.69
N THR A 246 -5.88 -26.11 -1.12
CA THR A 246 -6.02 -27.55 -1.24
C THR A 246 -5.04 -28.13 -2.28
N TYR A 247 -4.87 -27.46 -3.42
CA TYR A 247 -3.92 -27.86 -4.45
C TYR A 247 -2.47 -27.85 -3.94
N TYR A 248 -2.05 -26.80 -3.24
CA TYR A 248 -0.70 -26.73 -2.66
C TYR A 248 -0.49 -27.75 -1.56
N ALA A 249 -1.48 -28.02 -0.71
CA ALA A 249 -1.39 -29.06 0.31
C ALA A 249 -1.18 -30.45 -0.30
N ASN A 250 -1.96 -30.78 -1.34
CA ASN A 250 -1.86 -32.08 -2.02
C ASN A 250 -0.55 -32.23 -2.80
N SER A 251 -0.07 -31.18 -3.48
CA SER A 251 1.20 -31.21 -4.21
C SER A 251 2.41 -31.38 -3.27
N SER A 252 2.35 -30.78 -2.09
CA SER A 252 3.40 -30.96 -1.05
C SER A 252 3.42 -32.36 -0.46
N GLN A 253 2.27 -33.03 -0.32
CA GLN A 253 2.19 -34.42 0.10
C GLN A 253 2.74 -35.38 -0.96
N THR A 254 2.43 -35.13 -2.24
CA THR A 254 2.91 -35.97 -3.35
C THR A 254 4.43 -35.86 -3.52
N SER A 255 5.00 -34.67 -3.35
CA SER A 255 6.46 -34.45 -3.40
C SER A 255 7.19 -35.14 -2.22
N ASN A 256 6.60 -35.18 -1.04
CA ASN A 256 7.15 -35.89 0.13
C ASN A 256 7.08 -37.42 -0.03
N ILE A 257 6.04 -37.93 -0.69
CA ILE A 257 5.92 -39.37 -1.00
C ILE A 257 6.95 -39.77 -2.07
N GLN A 258 7.15 -38.97 -3.09
CA GLN A 258 8.17 -39.23 -4.12
C GLN A 258 9.60 -39.07 -3.60
N SER A 259 9.88 -38.13 -2.70
CA SER A 259 11.22 -38.01 -2.10
C SER A 259 11.58 -39.18 -1.16
N ASN A 260 10.60 -39.81 -0.53
CA ASN A 260 10.83 -41.03 0.27
C ASN A 260 10.93 -42.29 -0.58
N SER A 261 10.37 -42.32 -1.78
CA SER A 261 10.47 -43.44 -2.73
C SER A 261 11.73 -43.38 -3.61
N ALA A 262 12.29 -42.17 -3.81
CA ALA A 262 13.46 -41.93 -4.68
C ALA A 262 14.81 -42.04 -3.98
N ARG A 263 14.91 -42.80 -2.86
CA ARG A 263 16.21 -43.14 -2.22
C ARG A 263 16.88 -44.36 -2.86
N LYS A 264 16.64 -44.59 -4.18
CA LYS A 264 17.40 -45.53 -5.01
C LYS A 264 17.50 -45.01 -6.45
N GLU A 265 18.77 -44.84 -6.82
CA GLU A 265 19.37 -44.67 -8.15
C GLU A 265 19.54 -43.28 -8.75
N PRO A 266 20.79 -43.03 -9.29
CA PRO A 266 21.16 -41.72 -9.83
C PRO A 266 21.01 -41.72 -11.36
N GLY A 267 20.38 -40.70 -11.91
CA GLY A 267 20.42 -40.40 -13.35
C GLY A 267 19.09 -39.99 -13.94
N GLU A 268 18.84 -38.72 -13.96
CA GLU A 268 18.29 -37.92 -15.07
C GLU A 268 17.81 -36.56 -14.57
N ILE A 269 18.44 -35.53 -15.10
CA ILE A 269 18.14 -34.14 -14.80
C ILE A 269 16.87 -33.78 -15.55
N SER A 270 15.75 -33.71 -14.83
CA SER A 270 14.52 -33.09 -15.34
C SER A 270 14.37 -31.73 -14.67
N GLU A 271 14.61 -30.66 -15.43
CA GLU A 271 14.30 -29.29 -15.02
C GLU A 271 12.78 -29.12 -14.80
N ALA A 272 12.30 -29.52 -13.63
CA ALA A 272 10.98 -29.17 -13.17
C ALA A 272 11.01 -27.72 -12.67
N ILE A 273 10.29 -26.84 -13.39
CA ILE A 273 10.02 -25.46 -12.99
C ILE A 273 9.40 -25.47 -11.59
N SER A 274 10.23 -25.26 -10.57
CA SER A 274 9.81 -25.11 -9.19
C SER A 274 9.04 -23.81 -9.02
N LEU A 275 7.70 -23.91 -8.96
CA LEU A 275 6.87 -22.82 -8.46
C LEU A 275 7.23 -22.57 -6.99
N PRO A 276 7.37 -21.32 -6.55
CA PRO A 276 7.77 -21.03 -5.18
C PRO A 276 6.67 -21.45 -4.22
N GLN A 277 7.03 -22.32 -3.32
CA GLN A 277 6.29 -22.59 -2.10
C GLN A 277 6.15 -21.27 -1.34
N ILE A 278 4.90 -20.82 -1.15
CA ILE A 278 4.59 -19.90 -0.06
C ILE A 278 4.70 -20.76 1.20
N PRO A 279 5.64 -20.50 2.09
CA PRO A 279 5.72 -21.30 3.32
C PRO A 279 4.38 -21.13 4.04
N ALA A 280 3.69 -22.23 4.32
CA ALA A 280 2.69 -22.24 5.37
C ALA A 280 3.39 -21.64 6.59
N THR A 281 2.94 -20.49 7.03
CA THR A 281 3.53 -19.68 8.08
C THR A 281 3.44 -20.49 9.38
N GLN A 282 4.44 -21.31 9.64
CA GLN A 282 4.72 -21.73 10.99
C GLN A 282 5.25 -20.49 11.70
N ASN A 283 4.39 -19.89 12.52
CA ASN A 283 4.64 -18.74 13.38
C ASN A 283 5.72 -19.05 14.44
N GLN A 284 6.94 -19.25 14.02
CA GLN A 284 8.11 -19.02 14.85
C GLN A 284 8.73 -17.73 14.32
N ILE A 285 8.37 -16.62 14.96
CA ILE A 285 9.17 -15.39 14.89
C ILE A 285 10.54 -15.81 15.39
N ASP A 286 11.46 -16.02 14.46
CA ASP A 286 12.82 -16.45 14.73
C ASP A 286 13.42 -15.40 15.69
N SER A 287 13.79 -15.82 16.90
CA SER A 287 14.40 -14.92 17.90
C SER A 287 15.66 -14.22 17.37
N SER A 288 16.16 -14.68 16.22
CA SER A 288 17.23 -14.10 15.44
C SER A 288 16.94 -12.67 14.91
N ILE A 289 15.68 -12.29 14.67
CA ILE A 289 15.31 -10.96 14.14
C ILE A 289 15.72 -9.86 15.14
N TRP A 290 15.43 -10.10 16.41
CA TRP A 290 15.76 -9.15 17.50
C TRP A 290 17.25 -9.13 17.86
N LYS A 291 18.06 -10.02 17.31
CA LYS A 291 19.54 -10.03 17.44
C LYS A 291 20.21 -9.26 16.29
N ASN A 292 19.50 -8.92 15.22
CA ASN A 292 20.04 -8.15 14.11
C ASN A 292 20.16 -6.67 14.51
N SER A 293 21.34 -6.27 14.96
CA SER A 293 21.62 -4.89 15.40
C SER A 293 21.39 -3.84 14.31
N ASN A 294 21.63 -4.17 13.02
CA ASN A 294 21.38 -3.25 11.91
C ASN A 294 19.89 -2.99 11.75
N PHE A 295 19.08 -4.04 11.86
CA PHE A 295 17.63 -3.92 11.78
C PHE A 295 17.04 -3.14 12.95
N LEU A 296 17.51 -3.37 14.17
CA LEU A 296 17.05 -2.61 15.34
C LEU A 296 17.36 -1.12 15.24
N VAL A 297 18.56 -0.76 14.77
CA VAL A 297 18.92 0.65 14.55
C VAL A 297 18.09 1.26 13.43
N PHE A 298 17.84 0.51 12.35
CA PHE A 298 16.92 0.95 11.30
C PHE A 298 15.50 1.16 11.83
N LEU A 299 14.96 0.26 12.65
CA LEU A 299 13.64 0.41 13.25
C LEU A 299 13.54 1.62 14.17
N LEU A 300 14.59 1.88 14.97
CA LEU A 300 14.66 3.06 15.84
C LEU A 300 14.63 4.34 15.00
N TYR A 301 15.47 4.41 13.97
CA TYR A 301 15.46 5.52 13.02
C TYR A 301 14.08 5.66 12.36
N PHE A 302 13.57 4.59 11.74
CA PHE A 302 12.39 4.63 10.91
C PHE A 302 11.12 4.94 11.71
N GLY A 303 10.99 4.39 12.92
CA GLY A 303 9.89 4.70 13.84
C GLY A 303 9.95 6.15 14.34
N SER A 304 11.10 6.62 14.83
CA SER A 304 11.25 8.00 15.31
C SER A 304 11.11 9.03 14.18
N TRP A 305 11.63 8.73 12.98
CA TRP A 305 11.44 9.56 11.78
C TRP A 305 9.96 9.66 11.39
N THR A 306 9.26 8.52 11.32
CA THR A 306 7.84 8.49 10.94
C THR A 306 6.98 9.22 11.97
N PHE A 307 7.27 9.07 13.26
CA PHE A 307 6.64 9.83 14.32
C PHE A 307 6.85 11.34 14.14
N ALA A 308 8.10 11.77 13.99
CA ALA A 308 8.47 13.18 13.89
C ALA A 308 7.86 13.86 12.65
N VAL A 309 7.82 13.14 11.53
CA VAL A 309 7.20 13.63 10.29
C VAL A 309 5.70 13.79 10.46
N ASN A 310 5.03 12.75 10.96
CA ASN A 310 3.57 12.77 11.09
C ASN A 310 3.07 13.69 12.20
N LEU A 311 3.93 14.11 13.14
CA LEU A 311 3.61 15.14 14.12
C LEU A 311 3.13 16.44 13.45
N SER A 312 3.73 16.83 12.32
CA SER A 312 3.41 18.07 11.61
C SER A 312 2.72 17.88 10.26
N ALA A 313 2.76 16.68 9.68
CA ALA A 313 2.24 16.45 8.33
C ALA A 313 0.77 16.87 8.11
N PRO A 314 -0.18 16.63 9.03
CA PRO A 314 -1.57 17.05 8.87
C PRO A 314 -1.74 18.58 8.84
N PHE A 315 -0.83 19.29 9.49
CA PHE A 315 -0.98 20.72 9.76
C PHE A 315 -0.43 21.64 8.67
N PHE A 316 0.30 21.12 7.68
CA PHE A 316 0.78 21.91 6.55
C PHE A 316 -0.39 22.42 5.68
N ASN A 317 -1.31 21.53 5.32
CA ASN A 317 -2.50 21.94 4.57
C ASN A 317 -3.45 22.79 5.43
N LEU A 318 -3.61 22.45 6.72
CA LEU A 318 -4.39 23.25 7.66
C LEU A 318 -3.83 24.67 7.77
N TYR A 319 -2.51 24.83 7.88
CA TYR A 319 -1.85 26.15 7.92
C TYR A 319 -2.15 27.00 6.68
N LEU A 320 -2.15 26.40 5.48
CA LEU A 320 -2.51 27.11 4.25
C LEU A 320 -3.98 27.51 4.21
N LEU A 321 -4.88 26.58 4.57
CA LEU A 321 -6.32 26.76 4.44
C LEU A 321 -6.89 27.67 5.53
N ASP A 322 -6.49 27.44 6.79
CA ASP A 322 -7.04 28.11 7.97
C ASP A 322 -6.21 29.33 8.39
N THR A 323 -4.88 29.16 8.61
CA THR A 323 -4.03 30.25 9.10
C THR A 323 -3.76 31.31 8.04
N LEU A 324 -3.44 30.90 6.80
CA LEU A 324 -3.19 31.81 5.69
C LEU A 324 -4.46 32.14 4.90
N ASN A 325 -5.60 31.50 5.18
CA ASN A 325 -6.88 31.65 4.48
C ASN A 325 -6.75 31.55 2.97
N LEU A 326 -5.93 30.61 2.47
CA LEU A 326 -5.75 30.40 1.05
C LEU A 326 -6.91 29.58 0.49
N ASP A 327 -7.34 29.97 -0.70
CA ASP A 327 -8.32 29.19 -1.46
C ASP A 327 -7.81 27.77 -1.75
N VAL A 328 -8.69 26.78 -1.68
CA VAL A 328 -8.39 25.37 -1.87
C VAL A 328 -7.76 25.08 -3.24
N SER A 329 -8.05 25.89 -4.25
CA SER A 329 -7.45 25.74 -5.58
C SER A 329 -5.93 25.97 -5.55
N TRP A 330 -5.45 26.96 -4.78
CA TRP A 330 -4.02 27.16 -4.56
C TRP A 330 -3.38 26.00 -3.84
N VAL A 331 -4.01 25.52 -2.77
CA VAL A 331 -3.48 24.42 -1.95
C VAL A 331 -3.38 23.13 -2.77
N THR A 332 -4.40 22.83 -3.58
CA THR A 332 -4.38 21.67 -4.48
C THR A 332 -3.32 21.80 -5.58
N PHE A 333 -3.14 22.99 -6.13
CA PHE A 333 -2.09 23.28 -7.11
C PHE A 333 -0.69 23.07 -6.52
N TYR A 334 -0.41 23.57 -5.31
CA TYR A 334 0.88 23.38 -4.64
C TYR A 334 1.15 21.91 -4.32
N ASN A 335 0.15 21.16 -3.87
CA ASN A 335 0.30 19.73 -3.64
C ASN A 335 0.61 18.96 -4.95
N SER A 336 0.06 19.41 -6.08
CA SER A 336 0.39 18.84 -7.40
C SER A 336 1.80 19.18 -7.83
N LEU A 337 2.31 20.40 -7.60
CA LEU A 337 3.72 20.74 -7.83
C LEU A 337 4.65 19.84 -7.00
N ARG A 338 4.31 19.61 -5.73
CA ARG A 338 5.05 18.69 -4.86
C ARG A 338 5.09 17.28 -5.41
N ALA A 339 3.94 16.74 -5.84
CA ALA A 339 3.85 15.39 -6.41
C ALA A 339 4.63 15.27 -7.73
N GLY A 340 4.56 16.28 -8.60
CA GLY A 340 5.33 16.33 -9.84
C GLY A 340 6.84 16.35 -9.60
N ALA A 341 7.29 17.21 -8.67
CA ALA A 341 8.71 17.28 -8.29
C ALA A 341 9.22 15.96 -7.68
N HIS A 342 8.42 15.33 -6.82
CA HIS A 342 8.72 14.02 -6.25
C HIS A 342 8.94 12.97 -7.35
N MET A 343 8.02 12.87 -8.31
CA MET A 343 8.08 11.90 -9.39
C MET A 343 9.35 12.08 -10.26
N VAL A 344 9.68 13.32 -10.63
CA VAL A 344 10.86 13.62 -11.44
C VAL A 344 12.14 13.31 -10.68
N MET A 345 12.20 13.71 -9.41
CA MET A 345 13.40 13.55 -8.59
C MET A 345 13.68 12.11 -8.15
N LEU A 346 12.68 11.23 -8.13
CA LEU A 346 12.91 9.79 -7.93
C LEU A 346 13.93 9.20 -8.92
N ILE A 347 13.90 9.66 -10.18
CA ILE A 347 14.83 9.21 -11.22
C ILE A 347 16.26 9.73 -10.92
N VAL A 348 16.37 10.99 -10.49
CA VAL A 348 17.64 11.61 -10.17
C VAL A 348 18.28 10.95 -8.94
N TRP A 349 17.49 10.81 -7.88
CA TRP A 349 17.95 10.16 -6.64
C TRP A 349 18.30 8.70 -6.84
N GLY A 350 17.55 7.95 -7.70
CA GLY A 350 17.88 6.58 -8.05
C GLY A 350 19.27 6.46 -8.65
N ARG A 351 19.59 7.28 -9.66
CA ARG A 351 20.92 7.30 -10.29
C ARG A 351 22.03 7.72 -9.34
N LEU A 352 21.72 8.60 -8.41
CA LEU A 352 22.69 9.06 -7.42
C LEU A 352 22.93 8.01 -6.34
N ALA A 353 21.87 7.30 -5.91
CA ALA A 353 21.96 6.21 -4.95
C ALA A 353 22.84 5.05 -5.45
N ASP A 354 22.77 4.75 -6.76
CA ASP A 354 23.65 3.75 -7.39
C ASP A 354 25.14 4.15 -7.34
N LYS A 355 25.45 5.46 -7.26
CA LYS A 355 26.82 5.97 -7.27
C LYS A 355 27.42 6.16 -5.88
N ILE A 356 26.66 6.74 -4.95
CA ILE A 356 27.17 7.14 -3.64
C ILE A 356 26.55 6.38 -2.47
N GLY A 357 25.62 5.45 -2.76
CA GLY A 357 24.90 4.65 -1.77
C GLY A 357 23.65 5.33 -1.22
N ASN A 358 22.79 4.52 -0.60
CA ASN A 358 21.48 4.97 -0.09
C ASN A 358 21.59 5.84 1.18
N ARG A 359 22.50 5.49 2.10
CA ARG A 359 22.64 6.14 3.40
C ARG A 359 23.05 7.63 3.32
N PRO A 360 24.07 8.07 2.54
CA PRO A 360 24.43 9.48 2.41
C PRO A 360 23.30 10.34 1.87
N ILE A 361 22.55 9.83 0.88
CA ILE A 361 21.37 10.52 0.31
C ILE A 361 20.28 10.64 1.37
N LEU A 362 20.00 9.58 2.10
CA LEU A 362 18.98 9.57 3.14
C LEU A 362 19.28 10.59 4.24
N ILE A 363 20.53 10.70 4.66
CA ILE A 363 20.96 11.69 5.66
C ILE A 363 20.82 13.11 5.09
N SER A 364 21.34 13.38 3.90
CA SER A 364 21.31 14.72 3.30
C SER A 364 19.86 15.19 3.03
N THR A 365 19.05 14.37 2.37
CA THR A 365 17.64 14.68 2.12
C THR A 365 16.82 14.73 3.41
N GLY A 366 17.13 13.87 4.39
CA GLY A 366 16.53 13.88 5.71
C GLY A 366 16.77 15.20 6.47
N ILE A 367 18.00 15.75 6.43
CA ILE A 367 18.31 17.06 7.01
C ILE A 367 17.52 18.17 6.31
N LEU A 368 17.44 18.14 4.96
CA LEU A 368 16.68 19.11 4.19
C LEU A 368 15.18 19.05 4.51
N ILE A 369 14.64 17.85 4.67
CA ILE A 369 13.24 17.63 5.09
C ILE A 369 13.01 18.09 6.55
N ALA A 370 13.99 17.94 7.42
CA ALA A 370 13.86 18.37 8.82
C ALA A 370 13.77 19.89 8.99
N ILE A 371 14.33 20.66 8.07
CA ILE A 371 14.29 22.14 8.07
C ILE A 371 12.92 22.66 7.56
N ILE A 372 12.19 21.86 6.79
CA ILE A 372 10.94 22.27 6.15
C ILE A 372 9.93 22.87 7.13
N PRO A 373 9.61 22.28 8.30
CA PRO A 373 8.64 22.87 9.23
C PRO A 373 8.98 24.29 9.67
N TRP A 374 10.28 24.62 9.78
CA TRP A 374 10.72 25.96 10.15
C TRP A 374 10.62 26.94 8.98
N LEU A 375 10.80 26.49 7.74
CA LEU A 375 10.55 27.32 6.55
C LEU A 375 9.09 27.70 6.43
N TRP A 376 8.18 26.80 6.81
CA TRP A 376 6.75 27.10 6.82
C TRP A 376 6.36 28.27 7.71
N LEU A 377 7.01 28.44 8.86
CA LEU A 377 6.76 29.53 9.79
C LEU A 377 7.07 30.93 9.21
N LYS A 378 7.80 30.98 8.10
CA LYS A 378 8.13 32.23 7.40
C LYS A 378 7.22 32.52 6.22
N MET A 379 6.36 31.58 5.84
CA MET A 379 5.45 31.74 4.72
C MET A 379 4.23 32.55 5.13
N GLY A 380 3.87 33.52 4.30
CA GLY A 380 2.70 34.37 4.47
C GLY A 380 1.75 34.27 3.28
N SER A 381 0.83 35.22 3.20
CA SER A 381 -0.16 35.38 2.11
C SER A 381 0.16 36.54 1.15
N SER A 382 1.39 37.07 1.17
CA SER A 382 1.80 38.10 0.24
C SER A 382 1.81 37.60 -1.20
N PRO A 383 1.62 38.45 -2.24
CA PRO A 383 1.71 38.00 -3.63
C PRO A 383 3.03 37.30 -3.96
N LEU A 384 4.14 37.70 -3.33
CA LEU A 384 5.44 37.07 -3.51
C LEU A 384 5.47 35.69 -2.90
N ASP A 385 4.84 35.48 -1.74
CA ASP A 385 4.72 34.16 -1.12
C ASP A 385 3.88 33.24 -2.01
N LEU A 386 2.73 33.69 -2.48
CA LEU A 386 1.82 32.89 -3.29
C LEU A 386 2.43 32.47 -4.64
N TRP A 387 3.10 33.40 -5.34
CA TRP A 387 3.59 33.11 -6.69
C TRP A 387 5.00 32.55 -6.77
N LEU A 388 5.82 32.76 -5.75
CA LEU A 388 7.22 32.36 -5.77
C LEU A 388 7.60 31.41 -4.62
N TRP A 389 7.41 31.84 -3.37
CA TRP A 389 7.97 31.07 -2.23
C TRP A 389 7.20 29.78 -1.95
N LEU A 390 5.88 29.78 -1.93
CA LEU A 390 5.07 28.57 -1.72
C LEU A 390 5.25 27.55 -2.84
N PRO A 391 5.19 27.91 -4.15
CA PRO A 391 5.55 26.96 -5.22
C PRO A 391 6.94 26.36 -5.09
N LEU A 392 7.97 27.21 -4.84
CA LEU A 392 9.35 26.75 -4.66
C LEU A 392 9.48 25.81 -3.45
N LEU A 393 8.84 26.14 -2.33
CA LEU A 393 8.84 25.30 -1.14
C LEU A 393 8.21 23.93 -1.42
N HIS A 394 7.09 23.88 -2.15
CA HIS A 394 6.44 22.60 -2.49
C HIS A 394 7.29 21.77 -3.46
N ILE A 395 7.94 22.39 -4.45
CA ILE A 395 8.89 21.72 -5.33
C ILE A 395 10.08 21.18 -4.52
N PHE A 396 10.63 21.97 -3.60
CA PHE A 396 11.72 21.59 -2.74
C PHE A 396 11.33 20.40 -1.82
N ILE A 397 10.14 20.44 -1.23
CA ILE A 397 9.57 19.35 -0.43
C ILE A 397 9.48 18.08 -1.26
N GLY A 398 8.82 18.14 -2.43
CA GLY A 398 8.62 16.99 -3.30
C GLY A 398 9.94 16.37 -3.75
N ALA A 399 10.89 17.21 -4.17
CA ALA A 399 12.21 16.78 -4.61
C ALA A 399 12.97 15.97 -3.54
N ASN A 400 12.99 16.46 -2.29
CA ASN A 400 13.69 15.78 -1.21
C ASN A 400 12.96 14.55 -0.67
N TRP A 401 11.62 14.56 -0.67
CA TRP A 401 10.84 13.37 -0.32
C TRP A 401 11.11 12.19 -1.24
N GLY A 402 11.35 12.43 -2.55
CA GLY A 402 11.75 11.37 -3.47
C GLY A 402 13.03 10.64 -3.04
N GLY A 403 14.01 11.37 -2.50
CA GLY A 403 15.24 10.77 -1.95
C GLY A 403 14.99 9.95 -0.68
N VAL A 404 14.23 10.51 0.26
CA VAL A 404 13.87 9.81 1.51
C VAL A 404 13.11 8.53 1.23
N ASP A 405 12.06 8.57 0.39
CA ASP A 405 11.22 7.41 0.09
C ASP A 405 12.00 6.30 -0.61
N LEU A 406 12.82 6.66 -1.60
CA LEU A 406 13.64 5.70 -2.34
C LEU A 406 14.67 5.03 -1.43
N CYS A 407 15.46 5.85 -0.71
CA CYS A 407 16.56 5.34 0.09
C CYS A 407 16.08 4.55 1.32
N ASN A 408 14.94 4.91 1.92
CA ASN A 408 14.32 4.11 2.98
C ASN A 408 13.95 2.70 2.50
N LYS A 409 13.33 2.59 1.32
CA LYS A 409 12.96 1.29 0.74
C LYS A 409 14.20 0.46 0.40
N ASN A 410 15.20 1.08 -0.20
CA ASN A 410 16.44 0.39 -0.56
C ASN A 410 17.18 -0.09 0.69
N LEU A 411 17.34 0.77 1.71
CA LEU A 411 18.00 0.41 2.97
C LEU A 411 17.26 -0.72 3.69
N GLN A 412 15.93 -0.72 3.66
CA GLN A 412 15.12 -1.80 4.21
C GLN A 412 15.36 -3.13 3.48
N ILE A 413 15.53 -3.10 2.14
CA ILE A 413 15.85 -4.28 1.33
C ILE A 413 17.27 -4.79 1.65
N GLU A 414 18.25 -3.89 1.80
CA GLU A 414 19.65 -4.22 2.10
C GLU A 414 19.82 -4.89 3.47
N ILE A 415 19.07 -4.44 4.48
CA ILE A 415 19.16 -4.96 5.85
C ILE A 415 18.40 -6.28 6.04
N ALA A 416 17.34 -6.51 5.27
CA ALA A 416 16.47 -7.67 5.44
C ALA A 416 17.07 -8.93 4.79
N PRO A 417 17.36 -10.01 5.55
CA PRO A 417 17.81 -11.28 4.98
C PRO A 417 16.79 -11.86 3.99
N VAL A 418 17.27 -12.40 2.87
CA VAL A 418 16.41 -12.92 1.78
C VAL A 418 15.39 -13.94 2.28
N LYS A 419 15.78 -14.81 3.22
CA LYS A 419 14.93 -15.91 3.75
C LYS A 419 13.71 -15.39 4.50
N ASN A 420 13.80 -14.27 5.24
CA ASN A 420 12.75 -13.74 6.11
C ASN A 420 12.34 -12.31 5.75
N GLN A 421 12.64 -11.85 4.55
CA GLN A 421 12.48 -10.45 4.12
C GLN A 421 11.08 -9.88 4.34
N SER A 422 10.04 -10.70 4.10
CA SER A 422 8.63 -10.29 4.31
C SER A 422 8.31 -9.98 5.77
N ILE A 423 8.91 -10.70 6.72
CA ILE A 423 8.70 -10.46 8.16
C ILE A 423 9.36 -9.14 8.57
N TYR A 424 10.59 -8.87 8.09
CA TYR A 424 11.27 -7.60 8.34
C TYR A 424 10.46 -6.40 7.81
N PHE A 425 9.88 -6.53 6.61
CA PHE A 425 9.02 -5.50 6.03
C PHE A 425 7.73 -5.31 6.82
N ALA A 426 7.10 -6.40 7.27
CA ALA A 426 5.89 -6.33 8.08
C ALA A 426 6.13 -5.65 9.44
N ILE A 427 7.23 -5.95 10.12
CA ILE A 427 7.61 -5.31 11.39
C ILE A 427 7.86 -3.81 11.17
N ALA A 428 8.64 -3.45 10.13
CA ALA A 428 8.91 -2.05 9.82
C ALA A 428 7.63 -1.27 9.48
N ALA A 429 6.71 -1.87 8.70
CA ALA A 429 5.43 -1.26 8.38
C ALA A 429 4.53 -1.08 9.61
N ALA A 430 4.50 -2.06 10.53
CA ALA A 430 3.75 -1.96 11.76
C ALA A 430 4.28 -0.83 12.67
N ILE A 431 5.61 -0.75 12.83
CA ILE A 431 6.25 0.32 13.60
C ILE A 431 5.96 1.69 12.97
N ALA A 432 6.10 1.82 11.64
CA ALA A 432 5.79 3.06 10.96
C ALA A 432 4.31 3.45 11.10
N GLY A 433 3.39 2.49 11.01
CA GLY A 433 1.95 2.71 11.20
C GLY A 433 1.62 3.24 12.60
N VAL A 434 2.12 2.57 13.63
CA VAL A 434 1.89 2.98 15.04
C VAL A 434 2.57 4.32 15.33
N SER A 435 3.84 4.48 14.96
CA SER A 435 4.60 5.72 15.19
C SER A 435 3.99 6.90 14.46
N GLY A 436 3.57 6.69 13.20
CA GLY A 436 2.92 7.74 12.40
C GLY A 436 1.57 8.16 12.98
N ALA A 437 0.75 7.20 13.40
CA ALA A 437 -0.54 7.49 14.02
C ALA A 437 -0.38 8.24 15.35
N LEU A 438 0.56 7.80 16.20
CA LEU A 438 0.89 8.50 17.44
C LEU A 438 1.39 9.91 17.16
N GLY A 439 2.28 10.09 16.17
CA GLY A 439 2.77 11.41 15.77
C GLY A 439 1.64 12.34 15.37
N ALA A 440 0.76 11.93 14.45
CA ALA A 440 -0.35 12.74 13.99
C ALA A 440 -1.35 13.09 15.12
N THR A 441 -1.65 12.11 15.99
CA THR A 441 -2.55 12.32 17.14
C THR A 441 -1.94 13.31 18.14
N ILE A 442 -0.66 13.11 18.54
CA ILE A 442 0.03 13.99 19.50
C ILE A 442 0.20 15.38 18.89
N GLY A 443 0.52 15.49 17.59
CA GLY A 443 0.55 16.76 16.87
C GLY A 443 -0.79 17.51 16.95
N GLY A 444 -1.91 16.78 16.82
CA GLY A 444 -3.27 17.32 16.98
C GLY A 444 -3.53 17.88 18.39
N PHE A 445 -3.11 17.15 19.41
CA PHE A 445 -3.21 17.62 20.79
C PHE A 445 -2.35 18.86 21.04
N ILE A 446 -1.09 18.87 20.59
CA ILE A 446 -0.21 20.04 20.73
C ILE A 446 -0.83 21.25 20.01
N ALA A 447 -1.26 21.08 18.74
CA ALA A 447 -1.88 22.15 17.97
C ALA A 447 -3.14 22.72 18.63
N GLN A 448 -3.90 21.87 19.35
CA GLN A 448 -5.14 22.29 20.02
C GLN A 448 -4.87 23.00 21.36
N PHE A 449 -3.92 22.53 22.16
CA PHE A 449 -3.77 22.95 23.55
C PHE A 449 -2.56 23.85 23.82
N ALA A 450 -1.69 24.09 22.83
CA ALA A 450 -0.50 24.94 22.98
C ALA A 450 -0.79 26.47 22.96
N GLY A 451 -2.04 26.89 23.12
CA GLY A 451 -2.41 28.29 23.22
C GLY A 451 -2.26 29.06 21.91
N SER A 452 -1.75 30.31 21.97
CA SER A 452 -1.66 31.24 20.84
C SER A 452 -0.66 30.85 19.74
N PHE A 453 0.24 29.89 20.02
CA PHE A 453 1.24 29.43 19.05
C PHE A 453 0.85 28.13 18.32
N GLY A 454 -0.02 27.31 18.91
CA GLY A 454 -0.69 26.13 18.31
C GLY A 454 0.14 25.38 17.25
N ILE A 455 -0.15 25.60 15.98
CA ILE A 455 0.51 24.92 14.86
C ILE A 455 2.02 25.23 14.77
N ALA A 456 2.45 26.44 15.17
CA ALA A 456 3.87 26.82 15.13
C ALA A 456 4.72 25.96 16.08
N GLU A 457 4.22 25.62 17.26
CA GLU A 457 4.92 24.74 18.20
C GLU A 457 5.07 23.32 17.61
N VAL A 458 4.02 22.80 16.97
CA VAL A 458 4.08 21.52 16.26
C VAL A 458 5.20 21.52 15.21
N PHE A 459 5.33 22.60 14.44
CA PHE A 459 6.37 22.73 13.42
C PHE A 459 7.78 22.79 14.03
N ILE A 460 7.95 23.55 15.11
CA ILE A 460 9.24 23.65 15.80
C ILE A 460 9.66 22.30 16.35
N VAL A 461 8.78 21.64 17.11
CA VAL A 461 9.05 20.34 17.73
C VAL A 461 9.29 19.27 16.67
N SER A 462 8.47 19.23 15.61
CA SER A 462 8.67 18.28 14.52
C SER A 462 10.03 18.43 13.84
N GLY A 463 10.49 19.65 13.57
CA GLY A 463 11.81 19.89 12.98
C GLY A 463 12.96 19.37 13.85
N ILE A 464 12.91 19.63 15.17
CA ILE A 464 13.91 19.12 16.14
C ILE A 464 13.90 17.59 16.17
N LEU A 465 12.72 16.98 16.27
CA LEU A 465 12.58 15.52 16.34
C LEU A 465 13.02 14.83 15.03
N ARG A 466 12.80 15.45 13.87
CA ARG A 466 13.30 14.95 12.58
C ARG A 466 14.83 14.92 12.55
N LEU A 467 15.49 15.97 13.02
CA LEU A 467 16.96 16.00 13.14
C LEU A 467 17.47 14.94 14.11
N ALA A 468 16.83 14.83 15.29
CA ALA A 468 17.18 13.83 16.28
C ALA A 468 17.02 12.39 15.76
N SER A 469 16.00 12.14 14.96
CA SER A 469 15.75 10.81 14.39
C SER A 469 16.83 10.35 13.40
N LEU A 470 17.62 11.26 12.83
CA LEU A 470 18.74 10.91 11.92
C LEU A 470 19.98 10.44 12.67
N VAL A 471 20.08 10.69 13.97
CA VAL A 471 21.29 10.35 14.78
C VAL A 471 21.64 8.86 14.69
N PRO A 472 20.71 7.89 14.79
CA PRO A 472 21.05 6.47 14.64
C PRO A 472 21.71 6.13 13.31
N LEU A 473 21.28 6.78 12.21
CA LEU A 473 21.87 6.61 10.89
C LEU A 473 23.29 7.21 10.81
N ILE A 474 23.52 8.32 11.50
CA ILE A 474 24.84 9.01 11.50
C ILE A 474 25.85 8.22 12.31
N VAL A 475 25.46 7.71 13.48
CA VAL A 475 26.34 7.00 14.40
C VAL A 475 26.76 5.62 13.85
N LYS A 476 25.83 4.85 13.32
CA LYS A 476 26.12 3.50 12.83
C LYS A 476 26.57 3.52 11.36
N LYS A 477 27.87 3.53 11.12
CA LYS A 477 28.47 3.66 9.78
C LYS A 477 28.22 2.45 8.86
N ASP A 478 28.07 1.25 9.42
CA ASP A 478 27.97 -0.03 8.68
C ASP A 478 26.50 -0.44 8.37
N LEU A 479 25.58 0.52 8.35
CA LEU A 479 24.20 0.25 8.05
C LEU A 479 24.02 0.13 6.53
N GLY A 480 23.76 -1.09 6.02
CA GLY A 480 23.57 -1.34 4.60
C GLY A 480 24.84 -1.65 3.80
N THR A 481 25.95 -2.00 4.45
CA THR A 481 27.18 -2.54 3.82
C THR A 481 27.26 -4.04 3.99
#